data_6ed26f9fbeeef8a0f031d7a20858feef
#
_entry.id   6ed26f9fbeeef8a0f031d7a20858feef
#
_cell.length_a   1.000
_cell.length_b   1.000
_cell.length_c   1.000
_cell.angle_alpha   90.00
_cell.angle_beta   90.00
_cell.angle_gamma   90.00
#
_symmetry.space_group_name_H-M   'P 1'
#
loop_
_entity.id
_entity.type
_entity.pdbx_description
1 polymer ?
#
loop_
_entity_poly.entity_id
_entity_poly.type
_entity_poly.pdbx_seq_one_letter_code
_entity_poly.pdbx_strand_id
1 'polypeptide(L)'
;MSDTADLYSGSLAPDAAVHKLAASIARVTETETIPVAMAAGRLLAGDLVAGHDLPASNNAAVDGYALDADFLAEHPDDNFPVVGRAAAGHPFQGTVTAGTAVRIFTGAVMPHGTNAVAMQEFCTADEAAGTVRIGRPLKGGANNRPAGENLRMGEMIAAAGCRIGPAEVGIAAAAGNPDIEAFRRLRVGLLSMGDEVVPAGSPTDPGQLHDSNRPMLAALLQSDGHAVHDFGIVPDQAEALTDRYGDALGECDAVISSGGASDGDEDHTQEAMRRLDITPSFWRLAIKPGRPMAAGVSGSGAPVLCLPGNPVAAFVCYRLVAAPVLAIMAGGTPPALLRCPMRSGFAHRKSPGRAEYLRVRLVTGADGETEMMLHGRKGAGVLSSLTGADGLVEISVENDGVAVGDYLTFIPFRESAL
;
A
#
# COMPACT_ATOMS: atom_id res chain seq x y z
N MET A 1 40.05 10.63 -11.58
CA MET A 1 39.56 11.97 -11.96
C MET A 1 38.61 11.96 -13.18
N SER A 2 38.40 10.85 -13.90
CA SER A 2 37.52 10.80 -15.09
C SER A 2 36.06 10.36 -14.81
N ASP A 3 35.77 9.77 -13.64
CA ASP A 3 34.44 9.22 -13.34
C ASP A 3 33.41 10.25 -12.80
N THR A 4 33.87 11.35 -12.22
CA THR A 4 32.95 12.37 -11.66
C THR A 4 32.32 13.27 -12.72
N ALA A 5 33.02 13.57 -13.82
CA ALA A 5 32.49 14.42 -14.88
C ALA A 5 31.28 13.80 -15.61
N ASP A 6 31.22 12.47 -15.72
CA ASP A 6 30.11 11.75 -16.36
C ASP A 6 28.84 11.70 -15.50
N LEU A 7 28.97 11.75 -14.16
CA LEU A 7 27.84 11.77 -13.22
C LEU A 7 26.97 13.04 -13.36
N TYR A 8 27.59 14.16 -13.77
CA TYR A 8 26.93 15.44 -13.93
C TYR A 8 26.36 15.68 -15.33
N SER A 9 26.84 14.94 -16.34
CA SER A 9 26.49 15.15 -17.74
C SER A 9 25.26 14.36 -18.22
N GLY A 10 24.96 13.22 -17.56
CA GLY A 10 23.87 12.31 -17.96
C GLY A 10 22.60 12.52 -17.13
N SER A 11 21.42 12.51 -17.80
CA SER A 11 20.14 12.41 -17.11
C SER A 11 19.65 10.96 -17.11
N LEU A 12 19.25 10.42 -15.94
CA LEU A 12 18.75 9.06 -15.79
C LEU A 12 17.22 9.00 -15.91
N ALA A 13 16.71 7.92 -16.50
CA ALA A 13 15.30 7.57 -16.33
C ALA A 13 15.00 7.22 -14.86
N PRO A 14 13.78 7.46 -14.33
CA PRO A 14 13.45 7.19 -12.94
C PRO A 14 13.77 5.75 -12.50
N ASP A 15 13.37 4.76 -13.30
CA ASP A 15 13.62 3.35 -12.97
C ASP A 15 15.13 3.03 -12.91
N ALA A 16 15.94 3.61 -13.80
CA ALA A 16 17.40 3.48 -13.76
C ALA A 16 18.02 4.14 -12.52
N ALA A 17 17.47 5.28 -12.09
CA ALA A 17 17.89 5.94 -10.86
C ALA A 17 17.57 5.08 -9.61
N VAL A 18 16.38 4.50 -9.54
CA VAL A 18 15.99 3.55 -8.48
C VAL A 18 16.92 2.35 -8.46
N HIS A 19 17.17 1.71 -9.60
CA HIS A 19 18.08 0.57 -9.69
C HIS A 19 19.50 0.90 -9.21
N LYS A 20 20.00 2.07 -9.61
CA LYS A 20 21.34 2.51 -9.21
C LYS A 20 21.46 2.72 -7.71
N LEU A 21 20.46 3.35 -7.08
CA LEU A 21 20.42 3.55 -5.64
C LEU A 21 20.26 2.21 -4.90
N ALA A 22 19.36 1.34 -5.37
CA ALA A 22 19.09 0.03 -4.78
C ALA A 22 20.33 -0.86 -4.64
N ALA A 23 21.34 -0.67 -5.51
CA ALA A 23 22.58 -1.42 -5.47
C ALA A 23 23.53 -0.98 -4.33
N SER A 24 23.32 0.21 -3.74
CA SER A 24 24.25 0.82 -2.77
C SER A 24 23.64 1.13 -1.41
N ILE A 25 22.30 1.13 -1.30
CA ILE A 25 21.59 1.42 -0.05
C ILE A 25 21.58 0.22 0.90
N ALA A 26 21.67 0.49 2.19
CA ALA A 26 21.47 -0.52 3.23
C ALA A 26 19.97 -0.79 3.41
N ARG A 27 19.60 -2.07 3.62
CA ARG A 27 18.24 -2.45 3.97
C ARG A 27 18.08 -2.51 5.49
N VAL A 28 16.93 -2.13 6.00
CA VAL A 28 16.57 -2.37 7.39
C VAL A 28 16.35 -3.86 7.59
N THR A 29 17.03 -4.43 8.58
CA THR A 29 16.91 -5.84 8.97
C THR A 29 16.30 -6.00 10.36
N GLU A 30 16.14 -4.91 11.10
CA GLU A 30 15.54 -4.91 12.43
C GLU A 30 14.04 -5.13 12.36
N THR A 31 13.56 -6.05 13.19
CA THR A 31 12.15 -6.46 13.25
C THR A 31 11.53 -6.08 14.59
N GLU A 32 10.22 -6.01 14.62
CA GLU A 32 9.42 -5.80 15.81
C GLU A 32 8.15 -6.65 15.77
N THR A 33 7.73 -7.17 16.91
CA THR A 33 6.46 -7.86 17.07
C THR A 33 5.38 -6.83 17.38
N ILE A 34 4.32 -6.80 16.59
CA ILE A 34 3.23 -5.83 16.76
C ILE A 34 1.87 -6.54 16.76
N PRO A 35 0.89 -6.03 17.52
CA PRO A 35 -0.47 -6.55 17.47
C PRO A 35 -1.03 -6.54 16.04
N VAL A 36 -1.73 -7.63 15.65
CA VAL A 36 -2.32 -7.75 14.31
C VAL A 36 -3.22 -6.58 13.95
N ALA A 37 -3.94 -6.02 14.94
CA ALA A 37 -4.80 -4.84 14.75
C ALA A 37 -4.02 -3.57 14.34
N MET A 38 -2.70 -3.52 14.56
CA MET A 38 -1.81 -2.41 14.21
C MET A 38 -0.98 -2.70 12.95
N ALA A 39 -1.24 -3.82 12.29
CA ALA A 39 -0.42 -4.33 11.20
C ALA A 39 -0.66 -3.64 9.84
N ALA A 40 -1.80 -2.99 9.65
CA ALA A 40 -2.12 -2.34 8.38
C ALA A 40 -1.02 -1.34 7.95
N GLY A 41 -0.56 -1.47 6.70
CA GLY A 41 0.51 -0.66 6.12
C GLY A 41 1.93 -1.06 6.53
N ARG A 42 2.10 -2.09 7.40
CA ARG A 42 3.41 -2.61 7.79
C ARG A 42 3.95 -3.61 6.77
N LEU A 43 5.26 -3.76 6.73
CA LEU A 43 5.95 -4.77 5.91
C LEU A 43 6.27 -5.98 6.77
N LEU A 44 5.85 -7.16 6.33
CA LEU A 44 6.14 -8.43 7.01
C LEU A 44 7.64 -8.75 6.99
N ALA A 45 8.18 -9.11 8.14
CA ALA A 45 9.56 -9.59 8.26
C ALA A 45 9.69 -11.11 8.05
N GLY A 46 8.62 -11.85 8.30
CA GLY A 46 8.49 -13.28 8.08
C GLY A 46 7.18 -13.64 7.39
N ASP A 47 7.04 -14.88 6.93
CA ASP A 47 5.79 -15.38 6.37
C ASP A 47 4.69 -15.38 7.45
N LEU A 48 3.54 -14.82 7.13
CA LEU A 48 2.35 -14.87 7.97
C LEU A 48 1.53 -16.09 7.60
N VAL A 49 1.38 -17.01 8.54
CA VAL A 49 0.62 -18.26 8.37
C VAL A 49 -0.56 -18.31 9.32
N ALA A 50 -1.59 -19.07 8.98
CA ALA A 50 -2.75 -19.29 9.82
C ALA A 50 -2.40 -20.01 11.13
N GLY A 51 -2.75 -19.43 12.27
CA GLY A 51 -2.58 -20.02 13.60
C GLY A 51 -3.56 -21.16 13.88
N HIS A 52 -4.74 -21.13 13.25
CA HIS A 52 -5.81 -22.11 13.39
C HIS A 52 -6.53 -22.32 12.06
N ASP A 53 -7.27 -23.43 11.97
CA ASP A 53 -8.23 -23.64 10.89
C ASP A 53 -9.31 -22.55 10.89
N LEU A 54 -9.75 -22.15 9.70
CA LEU A 54 -10.84 -21.20 9.51
C LEU A 54 -11.93 -21.80 8.59
N PRO A 55 -13.13 -22.09 9.09
CA PRO A 55 -13.54 -22.08 10.49
C PRO A 55 -12.80 -23.14 11.34
N ALA A 56 -12.73 -22.92 12.66
CA ALA A 56 -12.01 -23.81 13.58
C ALA A 56 -12.70 -25.18 13.78
N SER A 57 -13.96 -25.30 13.38
CA SER A 57 -14.77 -26.51 13.48
C SER A 57 -15.80 -26.57 12.37
N ASN A 58 -16.37 -27.74 12.13
CA ASN A 58 -17.51 -27.88 11.22
C ASN A 58 -18.67 -27.03 11.71
N ASN A 59 -19.23 -26.18 10.85
CA ASN A 59 -20.27 -25.22 11.19
C ASN A 59 -21.46 -25.31 10.23
N ALA A 60 -22.66 -24.99 10.74
CA ALA A 60 -23.85 -24.84 9.90
C ALA A 60 -23.71 -23.62 8.97
N ALA A 61 -23.93 -23.81 7.68
CA ALA A 61 -23.96 -22.76 6.69
C ALA A 61 -25.29 -21.99 6.67
N VAL A 62 -26.36 -22.57 7.21
CA VAL A 62 -27.75 -22.07 7.16
C VAL A 62 -28.47 -22.36 8.46
N ASP A 63 -29.58 -21.66 8.67
CA ASP A 63 -30.53 -21.98 9.75
C ASP A 63 -31.36 -23.20 9.35
N GLY A 64 -31.54 -24.12 10.32
CA GLY A 64 -32.29 -25.32 10.04
C GLY A 64 -32.22 -26.38 11.14
N TYR A 65 -32.09 -27.60 10.74
CA TYR A 65 -32.04 -28.76 11.63
C TYR A 65 -30.86 -29.65 11.26
N ALA A 66 -29.96 -29.85 12.19
CA ALA A 66 -28.81 -30.76 12.03
C ALA A 66 -29.26 -32.20 12.39
N LEU A 67 -28.94 -33.13 11.52
CA LEU A 67 -29.32 -34.55 11.65
C LEU A 67 -28.38 -35.47 10.89
N ASP A 68 -28.59 -36.77 10.99
CA ASP A 68 -27.95 -37.78 10.18
C ASP A 68 -28.71 -37.94 8.85
N ALA A 69 -28.07 -37.53 7.75
CA ALA A 69 -28.65 -37.59 6.41
C ALA A 69 -28.80 -39.02 5.87
N ASP A 70 -27.97 -39.97 6.34
CA ASP A 70 -28.06 -41.35 5.92
C ASP A 70 -29.29 -42.01 6.54
N PHE A 71 -29.57 -41.75 7.83
CA PHE A 71 -30.80 -42.16 8.47
C PHE A 71 -32.03 -41.54 7.79
N LEU A 72 -32.00 -40.25 7.45
CA LEU A 72 -33.10 -39.57 6.73
C LEU A 72 -33.36 -40.23 5.38
N ALA A 73 -32.31 -40.68 4.64
CA ALA A 73 -32.45 -41.33 3.34
C ALA A 73 -33.23 -42.67 3.43
N GLU A 74 -33.03 -43.39 4.53
CA GLU A 74 -33.76 -44.64 4.82
C GLU A 74 -35.19 -44.40 5.36
N HIS A 75 -35.40 -43.23 6.00
CA HIS A 75 -36.65 -42.88 6.68
C HIS A 75 -37.18 -41.51 6.26
N PRO A 76 -37.49 -41.26 4.96
CA PRO A 76 -37.78 -39.94 4.42
C PRO A 76 -39.06 -39.29 4.90
N ASP A 77 -39.98 -40.08 5.43
CA ASP A 77 -41.32 -39.62 5.88
C ASP A 77 -41.44 -39.48 7.40
N ASP A 78 -40.37 -39.78 8.13
CA ASP A 78 -40.39 -39.75 9.59
C ASP A 78 -40.41 -38.31 10.15
N ASN A 79 -41.00 -38.19 11.34
CA ASN A 79 -40.89 -37.00 12.19
C ASN A 79 -39.73 -37.19 13.15
N PHE A 80 -38.74 -36.32 13.09
CA PHE A 80 -37.54 -36.35 13.92
C PHE A 80 -37.76 -35.59 15.22
N PRO A 81 -37.69 -36.21 16.40
CA PRO A 81 -37.67 -35.49 17.66
C PRO A 81 -36.54 -34.45 17.71
N VAL A 82 -36.87 -33.20 18.09
CA VAL A 82 -35.90 -32.11 18.24
C VAL A 82 -35.36 -32.17 19.67
N VAL A 83 -34.15 -32.69 19.83
CA VAL A 83 -33.55 -32.97 21.14
C VAL A 83 -32.77 -31.80 21.74
N GLY A 84 -32.68 -30.68 21.03
CA GLY A 84 -31.99 -29.50 21.54
C GLY A 84 -31.78 -28.42 20.49
N ARG A 85 -30.91 -27.47 20.85
CA ARG A 85 -30.62 -26.30 20.06
C ARG A 85 -29.10 -26.03 20.05
N ALA A 86 -28.54 -25.65 18.89
CA ALA A 86 -27.19 -25.14 18.73
C ALA A 86 -27.21 -23.74 18.08
N ALA A 87 -26.45 -22.81 18.63
CA ALA A 87 -26.29 -21.47 18.08
C ALA A 87 -24.81 -21.08 18.10
N ALA A 88 -24.44 -20.04 17.34
CA ALA A 88 -23.07 -19.53 17.36
C ALA A 88 -22.66 -19.14 18.80
N GLY A 89 -21.51 -19.62 19.23
CA GLY A 89 -21.06 -19.46 20.63
C GLY A 89 -21.74 -20.38 21.67
N HIS A 90 -22.79 -21.10 21.27
CA HIS A 90 -23.57 -21.98 22.17
C HIS A 90 -23.76 -23.34 21.51
N PRO A 91 -22.72 -24.20 21.45
CA PRO A 91 -22.80 -25.52 20.84
C PRO A 91 -23.75 -26.44 21.62
N PHE A 92 -24.41 -27.36 20.90
CA PHE A 92 -25.17 -28.44 21.53
C PHE A 92 -24.23 -29.36 22.30
N GLN A 93 -24.63 -29.68 23.55
CA GLN A 93 -23.84 -30.57 24.39
C GLN A 93 -24.34 -32.02 24.28
N GLY A 94 -23.43 -32.92 23.92
CA GLY A 94 -23.72 -34.34 23.76
C GLY A 94 -23.71 -34.81 22.31
N THR A 95 -24.17 -36.05 22.09
CA THR A 95 -24.25 -36.70 20.79
C THR A 95 -25.69 -36.85 20.35
N VAL A 96 -25.99 -36.49 19.12
CA VAL A 96 -27.28 -36.68 18.47
C VAL A 96 -27.39 -38.13 18.00
N THR A 97 -28.42 -38.84 18.43
CA THR A 97 -28.68 -40.20 17.98
C THR A 97 -29.40 -40.19 16.62
N ALA A 98 -29.13 -41.23 15.79
CA ALA A 98 -29.84 -41.39 14.53
C ALA A 98 -31.37 -41.38 14.75
N GLY A 99 -32.10 -40.73 13.89
CA GLY A 99 -33.54 -40.53 14.01
C GLY A 99 -33.96 -39.33 14.89
N THR A 100 -33.00 -38.53 15.39
CA THR A 100 -33.28 -37.27 16.08
C THR A 100 -32.63 -36.07 15.36
N ALA A 101 -33.04 -34.86 15.67
CA ALA A 101 -32.53 -33.64 15.08
C ALA A 101 -32.24 -32.57 16.16
N VAL A 102 -31.33 -31.66 15.86
CA VAL A 102 -31.04 -30.47 16.68
C VAL A 102 -31.38 -29.22 15.90
N ARG A 103 -32.14 -28.31 16.46
CA ARG A 103 -32.36 -26.98 15.87
C ARG A 103 -31.02 -26.25 15.83
N ILE A 104 -30.56 -25.87 14.64
CA ILE A 104 -29.24 -25.24 14.44
C ILE A 104 -29.37 -23.93 13.68
N PHE A 105 -28.48 -23.00 14.01
CA PHE A 105 -28.39 -21.68 13.38
C PHE A 105 -27.06 -21.49 12.67
N THR A 106 -27.04 -20.64 11.66
CA THR A 106 -25.85 -20.29 10.86
C THR A 106 -24.65 -19.97 11.77
N GLY A 107 -23.51 -20.56 11.47
CA GLY A 107 -22.27 -20.41 12.23
C GLY A 107 -22.17 -21.24 13.52
N ALA A 108 -23.23 -21.96 13.90
CA ALA A 108 -23.18 -22.88 15.03
C ALA A 108 -22.34 -24.14 14.69
N VAL A 109 -21.60 -24.61 15.69
CA VAL A 109 -20.84 -25.86 15.57
C VAL A 109 -21.79 -27.04 15.31
N MET A 110 -21.43 -27.88 14.35
CA MET A 110 -22.19 -29.10 14.04
C MET A 110 -22.19 -30.04 15.23
N PRO A 111 -23.39 -30.49 15.71
CA PRO A 111 -23.46 -31.44 16.81
C PRO A 111 -22.85 -32.78 16.42
N HIS A 112 -22.19 -33.45 17.38
CA HIS A 112 -21.71 -34.82 17.16
C HIS A 112 -22.85 -35.75 16.83
N GLY A 113 -22.65 -36.66 15.84
CA GLY A 113 -23.67 -37.58 15.36
C GLY A 113 -24.59 -36.99 14.27
N THR A 114 -24.28 -35.77 13.80
CA THR A 114 -24.93 -35.17 12.63
C THR A 114 -23.92 -34.97 11.51
N ASN A 115 -24.36 -35.10 10.25
CA ASN A 115 -23.51 -34.92 9.08
C ASN A 115 -24.08 -33.92 8.07
N ALA A 116 -25.30 -33.38 8.26
CA ALA A 116 -25.91 -32.42 7.36
C ALA A 116 -26.90 -31.49 8.10
N VAL A 117 -27.23 -30.35 7.47
CA VAL A 117 -28.25 -29.41 7.95
C VAL A 117 -29.36 -29.31 6.91
N ALA A 118 -30.58 -29.66 7.32
CA ALA A 118 -31.79 -29.39 6.52
C ALA A 118 -32.18 -27.92 6.72
N MET A 119 -32.29 -27.17 5.61
CA MET A 119 -32.72 -25.77 5.63
C MET A 119 -34.14 -25.65 6.18
N GLN A 120 -34.36 -24.67 7.08
CA GLN A 120 -35.64 -24.49 7.74
C GLN A 120 -36.80 -24.27 6.76
N GLU A 121 -36.54 -23.69 5.58
CA GLU A 121 -37.53 -23.42 4.53
C GLU A 121 -38.11 -24.71 3.92
N PHE A 122 -37.44 -25.83 4.11
CA PHE A 122 -37.85 -27.16 3.63
C PHE A 122 -38.24 -28.11 4.76
N CYS A 123 -38.44 -27.55 5.97
CA CYS A 123 -38.81 -28.31 7.15
C CYS A 123 -40.22 -27.89 7.64
N THR A 124 -40.96 -28.84 8.17
CA THR A 124 -42.20 -28.59 8.88
C THR A 124 -42.04 -28.96 10.34
N ALA A 125 -41.96 -27.97 11.21
CA ALA A 125 -41.82 -28.18 12.65
C ALA A 125 -43.23 -28.27 13.29
N ASP A 126 -43.37 -29.23 14.22
CA ASP A 126 -44.49 -29.31 15.15
C ASP A 126 -43.93 -28.97 16.55
N GLU A 127 -44.11 -27.72 16.96
CA GLU A 127 -43.64 -27.25 18.26
C GLU A 127 -44.31 -27.95 19.45
N ALA A 128 -45.58 -28.30 19.29
CA ALA A 128 -46.36 -28.97 20.35
C ALA A 128 -45.90 -30.42 20.57
N ALA A 129 -45.55 -31.10 19.49
CA ALA A 129 -45.00 -32.46 19.50
C ALA A 129 -43.49 -32.48 19.72
N GLY A 130 -42.81 -31.34 19.57
CA GLY A 130 -41.35 -31.26 19.66
C GLY A 130 -40.62 -32.00 18.52
N THR A 131 -41.23 -32.06 17.32
CA THR A 131 -40.70 -32.80 16.17
C THR A 131 -40.53 -31.93 14.94
N VAL A 132 -39.71 -32.40 13.98
CA VAL A 132 -39.55 -31.79 12.66
C VAL A 132 -39.63 -32.84 11.57
N ARG A 133 -40.35 -32.55 10.50
CA ARG A 133 -40.37 -33.32 9.24
C ARG A 133 -39.54 -32.60 8.19
N ILE A 134 -38.65 -33.36 7.50
CA ILE A 134 -37.79 -32.87 6.45
C ILE A 134 -38.47 -33.11 5.08
N GLY A 135 -38.79 -32.03 4.37
CA GLY A 135 -39.55 -32.08 3.11
C GLY A 135 -38.72 -32.37 1.86
N ARG A 136 -37.42 -32.58 1.97
CA ARG A 136 -36.53 -32.84 0.83
C ARG A 136 -35.43 -33.85 1.17
N PRO A 137 -34.97 -34.64 0.18
CA PRO A 137 -33.77 -35.45 0.34
C PRO A 137 -32.54 -34.57 0.69
N LEU A 138 -31.72 -35.07 1.58
CA LEU A 138 -30.53 -34.39 2.06
C LEU A 138 -29.31 -35.32 1.87
N LYS A 139 -28.22 -34.79 1.33
CA LYS A 139 -26.96 -35.56 1.22
C LYS A 139 -26.07 -35.29 2.43
N GLY A 140 -25.28 -36.28 2.85
CA GLY A 140 -24.23 -36.08 3.82
C GLY A 140 -23.31 -34.94 3.40
N GLY A 141 -22.96 -34.06 4.34
CA GLY A 141 -22.19 -32.86 4.12
C GLY A 141 -23.00 -31.63 3.67
N ALA A 142 -24.31 -31.77 3.36
CA ALA A 142 -25.12 -30.65 2.89
C ALA A 142 -25.22 -29.56 3.97
N ASN A 143 -24.97 -28.31 3.56
CA ASN A 143 -24.99 -27.10 4.41
C ASN A 143 -24.09 -27.17 5.66
N ASN A 144 -23.09 -28.05 5.63
CA ASN A 144 -22.02 -28.13 6.61
C ASN A 144 -20.77 -27.50 6.01
N ARG A 145 -20.21 -26.49 6.66
CA ARG A 145 -18.92 -25.89 6.32
C ARG A 145 -17.83 -26.62 7.10
N PRO A 146 -16.95 -27.37 6.43
CA PRO A 146 -15.88 -28.11 7.11
C PRO A 146 -14.89 -27.17 7.82
N ALA A 147 -14.29 -27.65 8.90
CA ALA A 147 -13.12 -27.01 9.50
C ALA A 147 -12.04 -26.82 8.45
N GLY A 148 -11.42 -25.63 8.42
CA GLY A 148 -10.37 -25.30 7.45
C GLY A 148 -10.85 -25.10 6.01
N GLU A 149 -12.16 -24.98 5.75
CA GLU A 149 -12.70 -24.77 4.39
C GLU A 149 -12.13 -23.50 3.74
N ASN A 150 -11.95 -22.45 4.49
CA ASN A 150 -11.44 -21.17 4.01
C ASN A 150 -9.91 -21.10 4.10
N LEU A 151 -9.34 -21.57 5.21
CA LEU A 151 -7.90 -21.55 5.45
C LEU A 151 -7.55 -22.61 6.50
N ARG A 152 -6.54 -23.40 6.23
CA ARG A 152 -6.06 -24.41 7.17
C ARG A 152 -4.93 -23.86 8.02
N MET A 153 -4.81 -24.37 9.24
CA MET A 153 -3.66 -24.10 10.11
C MET A 153 -2.35 -24.34 9.36
N GLY A 154 -1.43 -23.37 9.42
CA GLY A 154 -0.16 -23.38 8.73
C GLY A 154 -0.19 -22.95 7.25
N GLU A 155 -1.36 -22.75 6.64
CA GLU A 155 -1.44 -22.17 5.30
C GLU A 155 -1.01 -20.69 5.31
N MET A 156 -0.36 -20.28 4.21
CA MET A 156 0.19 -18.93 4.05
C MET A 156 -0.94 -17.92 3.85
N ILE A 157 -0.94 -16.87 4.67
CA ILE A 157 -1.79 -15.68 4.52
C ILE A 157 -1.08 -14.65 3.65
N ALA A 158 0.19 -14.36 3.97
CA ALA A 158 1.01 -13.42 3.20
C ALA A 158 2.51 -13.76 3.37
N ALA A 159 3.29 -13.54 2.31
CA ALA A 159 4.72 -13.80 2.32
C ALA A 159 5.52 -12.66 2.97
N ALA A 160 6.71 -12.96 3.46
CA ALA A 160 7.69 -11.97 3.92
C ALA A 160 7.93 -10.88 2.86
N GLY A 161 8.11 -9.64 3.29
CA GLY A 161 8.28 -8.47 2.42
C GLY A 161 6.97 -7.91 1.83
N CYS A 162 5.82 -8.58 2.04
CA CYS A 162 4.53 -8.04 1.65
C CYS A 162 4.08 -6.91 2.59
N ARG A 163 3.40 -5.91 2.02
CA ARG A 163 2.71 -4.87 2.81
C ARG A 163 1.34 -5.39 3.20
N ILE A 164 1.08 -5.40 4.51
CA ILE A 164 -0.19 -5.87 5.08
C ILE A 164 -1.30 -4.87 4.78
N GLY A 165 -2.37 -5.35 4.14
CA GLY A 165 -3.61 -4.62 3.92
C GLY A 165 -4.71 -4.98 4.94
N PRO A 166 -5.88 -4.33 4.85
CA PRO A 166 -7.01 -4.61 5.74
C PRO A 166 -7.51 -6.06 5.65
N ALA A 167 -7.43 -6.69 4.47
CA ALA A 167 -7.88 -8.07 4.26
C ALA A 167 -6.97 -9.06 5.00
N GLU A 168 -5.65 -8.87 4.92
CA GLU A 168 -4.66 -9.68 5.63
C GLU A 168 -4.78 -9.52 7.14
N VAL A 169 -5.05 -8.31 7.64
CA VAL A 169 -5.34 -8.08 9.07
C VAL A 169 -6.58 -8.88 9.50
N GLY A 170 -7.65 -8.83 8.69
CA GLY A 170 -8.90 -9.53 9.00
C GLY A 170 -8.73 -11.05 9.04
N ILE A 171 -8.08 -11.62 8.04
CA ILE A 171 -7.89 -13.08 7.97
C ILE A 171 -6.89 -13.58 9.00
N ALA A 172 -5.82 -12.83 9.30
CA ALA A 172 -4.87 -13.17 10.34
C ALA A 172 -5.52 -13.20 11.72
N ALA A 173 -6.34 -12.18 12.04
CA ALA A 173 -7.10 -12.15 13.29
C ALA A 173 -8.10 -13.31 13.37
N ALA A 174 -8.84 -13.60 12.28
CA ALA A 174 -9.80 -14.70 12.22
C ALA A 174 -9.12 -16.08 12.35
N ALA A 175 -7.89 -16.21 11.83
CA ALA A 175 -7.06 -17.41 11.94
C ALA A 175 -6.27 -17.50 13.26
N GLY A 176 -6.57 -16.63 14.25
CA GLY A 176 -6.05 -16.71 15.59
C GLY A 176 -4.64 -16.16 15.80
N ASN A 177 -4.13 -15.35 14.90
CA ASN A 177 -2.84 -14.67 15.07
C ASN A 177 -3.03 -13.40 15.91
N PRO A 178 -2.50 -13.32 17.15
CA PRO A 178 -2.63 -12.10 17.96
C PRO A 178 -1.67 -11.01 17.50
N ASP A 179 -0.50 -11.41 17.05
CA ASP A 179 0.63 -10.55 16.69
C ASP A 179 1.23 -10.97 15.36
N ILE A 180 1.99 -10.08 14.75
CA ILE A 180 2.81 -10.34 13.56
C ILE A 180 4.25 -9.83 13.77
N GLU A 181 5.19 -10.41 13.03
CA GLU A 181 6.55 -9.92 12.93
C GLU A 181 6.66 -8.99 11.72
N ALA A 182 7.02 -7.74 11.94
CA ALA A 182 7.15 -6.72 10.91
C ALA A 182 8.53 -6.07 10.95
N PHE A 183 9.04 -5.63 9.79
CA PHE A 183 10.19 -4.73 9.80
C PHE A 183 9.83 -3.43 10.54
N ARG A 184 10.75 -2.89 11.33
CA ARG A 184 10.52 -1.57 11.94
C ARG A 184 10.31 -0.50 10.86
N ARG A 185 9.62 0.57 11.21
CA ARG A 185 9.46 1.70 10.30
C ARG A 185 10.81 2.36 10.01
N LEU A 186 11.04 2.77 8.75
CA LEU A 186 12.17 3.64 8.43
C LEU A 186 12.00 4.98 9.14
N ARG A 187 13.10 5.48 9.70
CA ARG A 187 13.23 6.85 10.18
C ARG A 187 13.78 7.69 9.03
N VAL A 188 12.98 8.63 8.54
CA VAL A 188 13.35 9.49 7.41
C VAL A 188 13.49 10.92 7.90
N GLY A 189 14.72 11.44 7.82
CA GLY A 189 15.02 12.84 8.06
C GLY A 189 14.48 13.70 6.92
N LEU A 190 13.73 14.75 7.24
CA LEU A 190 13.12 15.63 6.24
C LEU A 190 13.50 17.08 6.54
N LEU A 191 13.98 17.81 5.53
CA LEU A 191 14.33 19.22 5.63
C LEU A 191 13.97 19.99 4.34
N SER A 192 13.74 21.28 4.47
CA SER A 192 13.64 22.21 3.35
C SER A 192 14.85 23.13 3.30
N MET A 193 15.21 23.59 2.11
CA MET A 193 16.30 24.54 1.87
C MET A 193 15.79 25.74 1.09
N GLY A 194 16.40 26.89 1.33
CA GLY A 194 16.17 28.15 0.62
C GLY A 194 15.97 29.31 1.57
N ASP A 195 16.68 30.41 1.34
CA ASP A 195 16.54 31.65 2.11
C ASP A 195 15.18 32.32 1.91
N GLU A 196 14.50 31.99 0.79
CA GLU A 196 13.15 32.44 0.50
C GLU A 196 12.07 31.67 1.27
N VAL A 197 12.40 30.54 1.88
CA VAL A 197 11.41 29.63 2.49
C VAL A 197 11.21 29.98 3.97
N VAL A 198 9.94 30.18 4.36
CA VAL A 198 9.57 30.43 5.76
C VAL A 198 8.49 29.45 6.24
N PRO A 199 8.38 29.19 7.55
CA PRO A 199 7.36 28.30 8.09
C PRO A 199 5.94 28.77 7.76
N ALA A 200 5.01 27.84 7.56
CA ALA A 200 3.60 28.17 7.36
C ALA A 200 3.04 28.97 8.54
N GLY A 201 2.33 30.05 8.24
CA GLY A 201 1.76 30.97 9.24
C GLY A 201 2.71 32.06 9.73
N SER A 202 3.96 32.08 9.34
CA SER A 202 4.89 33.18 9.60
C SER A 202 4.56 34.38 8.70
N PRO A 203 4.82 35.63 9.14
CA PRO A 203 4.84 36.78 8.24
C PRO A 203 5.85 36.55 7.10
N THR A 204 5.55 37.05 5.91
CA THR A 204 6.43 36.94 4.73
C THR A 204 6.89 38.32 4.28
N ASP A 205 8.18 38.48 4.04
CA ASP A 205 8.75 39.61 3.34
C ASP A 205 8.64 39.46 1.82
N PRO A 206 8.79 40.53 1.03
CA PRO A 206 8.86 40.43 -0.43
C PRO A 206 9.96 39.45 -0.88
N GLY A 207 9.60 38.46 -1.67
CA GLY A 207 10.50 37.41 -2.15
C GLY A 207 10.47 36.10 -1.32
N GLN A 208 9.82 36.12 -0.15
CA GLN A 208 9.62 34.92 0.66
C GLN A 208 8.32 34.19 0.31
N LEU A 209 8.32 32.88 0.59
CA LEU A 209 7.17 32.00 0.41
C LEU A 209 7.08 30.98 1.56
N HIS A 210 5.86 30.54 1.84
CA HIS A 210 5.66 29.51 2.86
C HIS A 210 6.11 28.15 2.36
N ASP A 211 6.79 27.39 3.23
CA ASP A 211 7.19 26.02 2.99
C ASP A 211 5.96 25.11 2.75
N SER A 212 5.78 24.69 1.52
CA SER A 212 4.73 23.76 1.13
C SER A 212 5.26 22.34 0.90
N ASN A 213 6.55 22.21 0.58
CA ASN A 213 7.15 20.92 0.21
C ASN A 213 7.33 20.01 1.42
N ARG A 214 7.89 20.51 2.50
CA ARG A 214 8.15 19.73 3.72
C ARG A 214 6.86 19.12 4.30
N PRO A 215 5.77 19.88 4.55
CA PRO A 215 4.52 19.29 5.02
C PRO A 215 3.88 18.32 4.01
N MET A 216 3.98 18.58 2.70
CA MET A 216 3.51 17.64 1.67
C MET A 216 4.31 16.34 1.67
N LEU A 217 5.65 16.42 1.72
CA LEU A 217 6.52 15.26 1.76
C LEU A 217 6.37 14.48 3.07
N ALA A 218 6.19 15.16 4.20
CA ALA A 218 5.91 14.52 5.48
C ALA A 218 4.62 13.69 5.41
N ALA A 219 3.55 14.25 4.82
CA ALA A 219 2.30 13.53 4.64
C ALA A 219 2.43 12.31 3.72
N LEU A 220 3.21 12.41 2.65
CA LEU A 220 3.52 11.29 1.75
C LEU A 220 4.29 10.18 2.48
N LEU A 221 5.36 10.54 3.18
CA LEU A 221 6.18 9.61 3.97
C LEU A 221 5.37 8.87 5.04
N GLN A 222 4.49 9.59 5.76
CA GLN A 222 3.60 9.00 6.76
C GLN A 222 2.58 8.06 6.12
N SER A 223 2.02 8.44 4.97
CA SER A 223 1.10 7.58 4.19
C SER A 223 1.79 6.30 3.71
N ASP A 224 3.07 6.37 3.37
CA ASP A 224 3.88 5.23 2.97
C ASP A 224 4.38 4.40 4.17
N GLY A 225 4.03 4.80 5.41
CA GLY A 225 4.30 4.05 6.63
C GLY A 225 5.64 4.35 7.30
N HIS A 226 6.32 5.42 6.93
CA HIS A 226 7.61 5.82 7.51
C HIS A 226 7.45 6.73 8.74
N ALA A 227 8.44 6.71 9.64
CA ALA A 227 8.58 7.68 10.73
C ALA A 227 9.34 8.89 10.20
N VAL A 228 8.76 10.10 10.35
CA VAL A 228 9.34 11.35 9.87
C VAL A 228 10.00 12.10 11.00
N HIS A 229 11.29 12.41 10.84
CA HIS A 229 12.05 13.29 11.71
C HIS A 229 12.25 14.64 10.99
N ASP A 230 11.61 15.69 11.51
CA ASP A 230 11.59 17.01 10.90
C ASP A 230 12.80 17.84 11.34
N PHE A 231 13.73 18.10 10.42
CA PHE A 231 14.93 18.92 10.64
C PHE A 231 14.74 20.39 10.27
N GLY A 232 13.54 20.79 9.90
CA GLY A 232 13.15 22.18 9.67
C GLY A 232 13.63 22.78 8.34
N ILE A 233 13.77 24.10 8.31
CA ILE A 233 14.25 24.87 7.16
C ILE A 233 15.72 25.23 7.40
N VAL A 234 16.55 24.97 6.40
CA VAL A 234 18.00 25.20 6.45
C VAL A 234 18.34 26.35 5.50
N PRO A 235 19.14 27.34 5.94
CA PRO A 235 19.65 28.40 5.07
C PRO A 235 20.42 27.83 3.87
N ASP A 236 20.44 28.57 2.77
CA ASP A 236 21.18 28.19 1.56
C ASP A 236 22.69 28.43 1.71
N GLN A 237 23.30 27.69 2.65
CA GLN A 237 24.70 27.75 3.03
C GLN A 237 25.28 26.34 3.19
N ALA A 238 26.43 26.09 2.57
CA ALA A 238 27.05 24.76 2.55
C ALA A 238 27.36 24.23 3.96
N GLU A 239 27.76 25.08 4.89
CA GLU A 239 28.10 24.72 6.26
C GLU A 239 26.86 24.30 7.05
N ALA A 240 25.81 25.11 7.03
CA ALA A 240 24.53 24.81 7.68
C ALA A 240 23.88 23.53 7.13
N LEU A 241 24.01 23.32 5.82
CA LEU A 241 23.50 22.09 5.18
C LEU A 241 24.32 20.86 5.55
N THR A 242 25.67 20.99 5.62
CA THR A 242 26.56 19.91 6.05
C THR A 242 26.23 19.46 7.46
N ASP A 243 26.10 20.42 8.40
CA ASP A 243 25.76 20.13 9.79
C ASP A 243 24.39 19.42 9.89
N ARG A 244 23.39 19.94 9.18
CA ARG A 244 22.05 19.37 9.23
C ARG A 244 21.93 18.00 8.58
N TYR A 245 22.63 17.76 7.48
CA TYR A 245 22.72 16.42 6.89
C TYR A 245 23.46 15.46 7.83
N GLY A 246 24.51 15.92 8.50
CA GLY A 246 25.25 15.14 9.50
C GLY A 246 24.35 14.70 10.66
N ASP A 247 23.60 15.65 11.25
CA ASP A 247 22.61 15.38 12.30
C ASP A 247 21.59 14.33 11.83
N ALA A 248 20.99 14.57 10.64
CA ALA A 248 19.96 13.69 10.09
C ALA A 248 20.49 12.28 9.77
N LEU A 249 21.70 12.15 9.24
CA LEU A 249 22.33 10.85 8.98
C LEU A 249 22.71 10.10 10.26
N GLY A 250 22.95 10.84 11.37
CA GLY A 250 23.19 10.24 12.69
C GLY A 250 21.94 9.64 13.34
N GLU A 251 20.76 10.12 13.00
CA GLU A 251 19.49 9.74 13.64
C GLU A 251 18.55 8.92 12.74
N CYS A 252 18.71 9.02 11.41
CA CYS A 252 17.77 8.49 10.44
C CYS A 252 18.38 7.48 9.48
N ASP A 253 17.54 6.63 8.90
CA ASP A 253 17.94 5.63 7.91
C ASP A 253 18.08 6.22 6.51
N ALA A 254 17.40 7.33 6.24
CA ALA A 254 17.43 8.07 4.98
C ALA A 254 17.20 9.55 5.23
N VAL A 255 17.67 10.41 4.33
CA VAL A 255 17.45 11.86 4.39
C VAL A 255 16.82 12.33 3.09
N ILE A 256 15.76 13.14 3.20
CA ILE A 256 15.12 13.83 2.08
C ILE A 256 15.24 15.33 2.31
N SER A 257 15.78 16.06 1.34
CA SER A 257 15.72 17.51 1.29
C SER A 257 14.87 17.99 0.13
N SER A 258 14.24 19.15 0.29
CA SER A 258 13.53 19.85 -0.77
C SER A 258 14.17 21.23 -1.00
N GLY A 259 14.57 21.50 -2.23
CA GLY A 259 15.42 22.64 -2.61
C GLY A 259 16.88 22.21 -2.72
N GLY A 260 17.74 23.14 -3.13
CA GLY A 260 19.19 22.91 -3.24
C GLY A 260 19.67 22.04 -4.39
N ALA A 261 18.79 21.38 -5.13
CA ALA A 261 19.13 20.66 -6.35
C ALA A 261 18.97 21.58 -7.57
N SER A 262 19.85 22.57 -7.73
CA SER A 262 19.82 23.53 -8.85
C SER A 262 21.01 23.33 -9.80
N ASP A 263 20.85 23.73 -11.07
CA ASP A 263 21.96 23.79 -12.03
C ASP A 263 22.83 25.08 -11.83
N GLY A 264 22.73 25.78 -10.68
CA GLY A 264 23.42 27.04 -10.42
C GLY A 264 24.89 26.88 -10.00
N ASP A 265 25.65 28.00 -10.10
CA ASP A 265 27.09 28.07 -9.79
C ASP A 265 27.40 27.88 -8.30
N GLU A 266 26.40 27.93 -7.40
CA GLU A 266 26.50 27.69 -5.95
C GLU A 266 25.72 26.42 -5.58
N ASP A 267 26.32 25.26 -5.83
CA ASP A 267 25.72 23.98 -5.44
C ASP A 267 26.17 23.57 -4.03
N HIS A 268 25.56 24.15 -3.01
CA HIS A 268 25.82 23.84 -1.61
C HIS A 268 25.54 22.37 -1.26
N THR A 269 24.65 21.72 -2.02
CA THR A 269 24.35 20.28 -1.86
C THR A 269 25.55 19.41 -2.24
N GLN A 270 26.25 19.74 -3.34
CA GLN A 270 27.45 19.01 -3.75
C GLN A 270 28.55 19.13 -2.69
N GLU A 271 28.78 20.34 -2.20
CA GLU A 271 29.80 20.60 -1.19
C GLU A 271 29.46 19.89 0.14
N ALA A 272 28.20 19.93 0.58
CA ALA A 272 27.78 19.21 1.78
C ALA A 272 27.93 17.68 1.63
N MET A 273 27.54 17.11 0.50
CA MET A 273 27.75 15.70 0.22
C MET A 273 29.23 15.32 0.23
N ARG A 274 30.10 16.15 -0.38
CA ARG A 274 31.54 15.93 -0.40
C ARG A 274 32.17 15.95 1.00
N ARG A 275 31.74 16.90 1.85
CA ARG A 275 32.23 17.02 3.24
C ARG A 275 31.84 15.84 4.13
N LEU A 276 30.70 15.21 3.83
CA LEU A 276 30.17 14.07 4.57
C LEU A 276 30.49 12.72 3.93
N ASP A 277 31.41 12.69 2.96
CA ASP A 277 31.79 11.48 2.21
C ASP A 277 30.61 10.73 1.63
N ILE A 278 29.53 11.47 1.22
CA ILE A 278 28.38 10.92 0.53
C ILE A 278 28.74 10.70 -0.93
N THR A 279 28.69 9.46 -1.39
CA THR A 279 28.98 9.11 -2.78
C THR A 279 27.81 9.49 -3.68
N PRO A 280 27.97 10.43 -4.62
CA PRO A 280 26.91 10.82 -5.54
C PRO A 280 26.50 9.66 -6.44
N SER A 281 25.19 9.46 -6.61
CA SER A 281 24.62 8.48 -7.51
C SER A 281 24.19 9.11 -8.83
N PHE A 282 23.50 10.24 -8.80
CA PHE A 282 23.11 11.03 -9.97
C PHE A 282 22.72 12.46 -9.56
N TRP A 283 22.68 13.38 -10.57
CA TRP A 283 22.32 14.78 -10.37
C TRP A 283 21.10 15.21 -11.20
N ARG A 284 20.63 14.42 -12.15
CA ARG A 284 19.55 14.79 -13.05
C ARG A 284 18.72 13.59 -13.48
N LEU A 285 17.42 13.83 -13.62
CA LEU A 285 16.49 12.86 -14.21
C LEU A 285 16.04 13.30 -15.61
N ALA A 286 15.80 12.33 -16.48
CA ALA A 286 15.28 12.57 -17.86
C ALA A 286 13.76 12.78 -17.87
N ILE A 287 13.24 13.62 -16.95
CA ILE A 287 11.81 13.86 -16.77
C ILE A 287 11.45 15.34 -16.78
N LYS A 288 10.16 15.62 -16.92
CA LYS A 288 9.55 16.95 -16.78
C LYS A 288 8.16 16.81 -16.14
N PRO A 289 7.91 17.48 -14.98
CA PRO A 289 8.85 18.21 -14.16
C PRO A 289 9.76 17.27 -13.35
N GLY A 290 10.85 17.80 -12.74
CA GLY A 290 11.69 17.03 -11.84
C GLY A 290 13.11 16.71 -12.37
N ARG A 291 13.56 17.39 -13.44
CA ARG A 291 14.94 17.21 -13.94
C ARG A 291 16.01 17.42 -12.84
N PRO A 292 15.99 18.49 -12.04
CA PRO A 292 17.00 18.75 -11.02
C PRO A 292 16.73 17.93 -9.74
N MET A 293 16.85 16.63 -9.81
CA MET A 293 16.89 15.74 -8.64
C MET A 293 18.29 15.17 -8.49
N ALA A 294 18.86 15.30 -7.29
CA ALA A 294 20.15 14.72 -6.94
C ALA A 294 19.98 13.61 -5.90
N ALA A 295 20.88 12.65 -5.91
CA ALA A 295 20.93 11.62 -4.89
C ALA A 295 22.36 11.10 -4.67
N GLY A 296 22.67 10.74 -3.43
CA GLY A 296 23.91 10.08 -3.04
C GLY A 296 23.67 9.08 -1.92
N VAL A 297 24.67 8.28 -1.60
CA VAL A 297 24.62 7.28 -0.53
C VAL A 297 25.81 7.47 0.39
N SER A 298 25.55 7.54 1.69
CA SER A 298 26.59 7.66 2.73
C SER A 298 27.37 6.36 2.90
N GLY A 299 28.49 6.41 3.59
CA GLY A 299 29.29 5.22 3.92
C GLY A 299 28.55 4.16 4.74
N SER A 300 27.48 4.53 5.44
CA SER A 300 26.58 3.60 6.16
C SER A 300 25.50 2.96 5.26
N GLY A 301 25.40 3.37 4.01
CA GLY A 301 24.33 2.93 3.09
C GLY A 301 23.04 3.73 3.20
N ALA A 302 23.01 4.84 3.95
CA ALA A 302 21.86 5.73 4.03
C ALA A 302 21.80 6.66 2.82
N PRO A 303 20.70 6.71 2.04
CA PRO A 303 20.55 7.63 0.93
C PRO A 303 20.22 9.03 1.39
N VAL A 304 20.79 10.00 0.68
CA VAL A 304 20.41 11.42 0.71
C VAL A 304 19.76 11.75 -0.63
N LEU A 305 18.48 12.11 -0.59
CA LEU A 305 17.63 12.36 -1.76
C LEU A 305 17.24 13.85 -1.80
N CYS A 306 17.84 14.60 -2.74
CA CYS A 306 17.62 16.03 -2.88
C CYS A 306 16.55 16.27 -3.95
N LEU A 307 15.34 16.58 -3.53
CA LEU A 307 14.21 16.83 -4.40
C LEU A 307 14.18 18.29 -4.85
N PRO A 308 13.56 18.57 -6.02
CA PRO A 308 13.43 19.94 -6.50
C PRO A 308 12.66 20.86 -5.54
N GLY A 309 12.97 22.18 -5.53
CA GLY A 309 12.22 23.19 -4.79
C GLY A 309 10.80 23.43 -5.32
N ASN A 310 10.54 23.18 -6.61
CA ASN A 310 9.18 23.30 -7.18
C ASN A 310 8.27 22.16 -6.68
N PRO A 311 7.09 22.43 -6.09
CA PRO A 311 6.29 21.44 -5.37
C PRO A 311 5.78 20.28 -6.24
N VAL A 312 5.34 20.55 -7.46
CA VAL A 312 4.90 19.46 -8.36
C VAL A 312 6.08 18.60 -8.79
N ALA A 313 7.27 19.20 -8.95
CA ALA A 313 8.47 18.44 -9.27
C ALA A 313 8.92 17.57 -8.09
N ALA A 314 8.89 18.11 -6.86
CA ALA A 314 9.15 17.36 -5.64
C ALA A 314 8.21 16.16 -5.49
N PHE A 315 6.91 16.38 -5.68
CA PHE A 315 5.90 15.32 -5.65
C PHE A 315 6.20 14.21 -6.69
N VAL A 316 6.47 14.58 -7.95
CA VAL A 316 6.76 13.63 -9.03
C VAL A 316 8.04 12.85 -8.73
N CYS A 317 9.12 13.51 -8.31
CA CYS A 317 10.37 12.86 -7.93
C CYS A 317 10.20 11.92 -6.73
N TYR A 318 9.42 12.34 -5.73
CA TYR A 318 9.08 11.46 -4.61
C TYR A 318 8.40 10.18 -5.09
N ARG A 319 7.32 10.30 -5.87
CA ARG A 319 6.55 9.15 -6.36
C ARG A 319 7.35 8.20 -7.24
N LEU A 320 8.19 8.75 -8.11
CA LEU A 320 8.91 7.96 -9.11
C LEU A 320 10.24 7.39 -8.62
N VAL A 321 10.88 8.02 -7.63
CA VAL A 321 12.24 7.63 -7.19
C VAL A 321 12.30 7.43 -5.68
N ALA A 322 11.93 8.42 -4.87
CA ALA A 322 12.14 8.34 -3.42
C ALA A 322 11.30 7.22 -2.79
N ALA A 323 10.00 7.14 -3.07
CA ALA A 323 9.12 6.13 -2.51
C ALA A 323 9.54 4.69 -2.88
N PRO A 324 9.88 4.34 -4.14
CA PRO A 324 10.44 3.04 -4.48
C PRO A 324 11.75 2.72 -3.74
N VAL A 325 12.68 3.68 -3.62
CA VAL A 325 13.94 3.50 -2.90
C VAL A 325 13.70 3.21 -1.42
N LEU A 326 12.83 3.98 -0.77
CA LEU A 326 12.47 3.77 0.63
C LEU A 326 11.75 2.43 0.86
N ALA A 327 10.91 1.99 -0.08
CA ALA A 327 10.26 0.68 0.00
C ALA A 327 11.28 -0.47 -0.03
N ILE A 328 12.31 -0.37 -0.90
CA ILE A 328 13.42 -1.35 -0.95
C ILE A 328 14.19 -1.35 0.37
N MET A 329 14.51 -0.18 0.93
CA MET A 329 15.21 -0.06 2.22
C MET A 329 14.41 -0.67 3.36
N ALA A 330 13.11 -0.49 3.37
CA ALA A 330 12.21 -1.01 4.40
C ALA A 330 12.07 -2.54 4.38
N GLY A 331 12.76 -3.24 3.47
CA GLY A 331 12.68 -4.70 3.35
C GLY A 331 11.53 -5.18 2.46
N GLY A 332 10.77 -4.27 1.88
CA GLY A 332 9.67 -4.59 0.97
C GLY A 332 10.13 -4.88 -0.45
N THR A 333 9.27 -5.56 -1.19
CA THR A 333 9.31 -5.47 -2.65
C THR A 333 8.73 -4.10 -3.02
N PRO A 334 9.45 -3.25 -3.80
CA PRO A 334 8.87 -1.98 -4.21
C PRO A 334 7.54 -2.28 -4.91
N PRO A 335 6.44 -1.66 -4.48
CA PRO A 335 5.22 -1.80 -5.23
C PRO A 335 5.52 -1.32 -6.65
N ALA A 336 5.33 -2.19 -7.63
CA ALA A 336 5.37 -1.75 -9.02
C ALA A 336 4.37 -0.60 -9.11
N LEU A 337 4.85 0.60 -9.48
CA LEU A 337 3.94 1.71 -9.74
C LEU A 337 2.87 1.19 -10.70
N LEU A 338 1.62 1.24 -10.26
CA LEU A 338 0.51 0.82 -11.10
C LEU A 338 0.51 1.71 -12.34
N ARG A 339 0.77 1.11 -13.49
CA ARG A 339 0.80 1.76 -14.81
C ARG A 339 -0.30 1.15 -15.67
N CYS A 340 -1.36 1.91 -15.90
CA CYS A 340 -2.51 1.44 -16.68
C CYS A 340 -2.55 2.15 -18.03
N PRO A 341 -2.71 1.44 -19.14
CA PRO A 341 -3.02 2.08 -20.41
C PRO A 341 -4.40 2.75 -20.33
N MET A 342 -4.48 4.05 -20.64
CA MET A 342 -5.73 4.79 -20.57
C MET A 342 -5.83 5.80 -21.69
N ARG A 343 -7.04 5.99 -22.22
CA ARG A 343 -7.32 6.85 -23.36
C ARG A 343 -7.16 8.32 -22.98
N SER A 344 -6.54 9.10 -23.86
CA SER A 344 -6.40 10.55 -23.75
C SER A 344 -7.64 11.26 -24.27
N GLY A 345 -8.30 12.09 -23.48
CA GLY A 345 -9.32 13.05 -23.88
C GLY A 345 -8.75 14.41 -24.26
N PHE A 346 -7.43 14.53 -24.36
CA PHE A 346 -6.73 15.79 -24.63
C PHE A 346 -5.67 15.65 -25.72
N ALA A 347 -5.33 16.77 -26.35
CA ALA A 347 -4.16 16.89 -27.21
C ALA A 347 -3.04 17.65 -26.47
N HIS A 348 -1.78 17.24 -26.67
CA HIS A 348 -0.63 17.87 -26.06
C HIS A 348 0.58 17.86 -26.99
N ARG A 349 1.29 19.00 -27.10
CA ARG A 349 2.57 19.07 -27.81
C ARG A 349 3.72 18.85 -26.84
N LYS A 350 4.64 18.01 -27.23
CA LYS A 350 5.83 17.66 -26.46
C LYS A 350 7.05 17.65 -27.40
N SER A 351 8.21 18.02 -26.88
CA SER A 351 9.48 17.75 -27.56
C SER A 351 10.07 16.43 -27.05
N PRO A 352 10.65 15.58 -27.91
CA PRO A 352 11.38 14.40 -27.49
C PRO A 352 12.55 14.71 -26.54
N GLY A 353 13.10 13.70 -25.88
CA GLY A 353 14.30 13.80 -25.05
C GLY A 353 14.06 13.69 -23.54
N ARG A 354 12.84 13.91 -23.04
CA ARG A 354 12.46 13.67 -21.62
C ARG A 354 11.06 13.12 -21.53
N ALA A 355 10.78 12.22 -20.58
CA ALA A 355 9.42 11.84 -20.25
C ALA A 355 8.69 13.01 -19.58
N GLU A 356 7.41 13.24 -19.94
CA GLU A 356 6.58 14.26 -19.28
C GLU A 356 5.53 13.60 -18.40
N TYR A 357 5.37 14.15 -17.17
CA TYR A 357 4.37 13.73 -16.21
C TYR A 357 3.38 14.87 -15.97
N LEU A 358 2.16 14.72 -16.50
CA LEU A 358 1.11 15.73 -16.38
C LEU A 358 0.02 15.24 -15.43
N ARG A 359 -0.58 16.17 -14.67
CA ARG A 359 -1.69 15.87 -13.78
C ARG A 359 -2.96 15.71 -14.60
N VAL A 360 -3.71 14.64 -14.32
CA VAL A 360 -4.95 14.31 -15.02
C VAL A 360 -6.08 13.99 -14.05
N ARG A 361 -7.30 14.18 -14.53
CA ARG A 361 -8.53 13.65 -13.93
C ARG A 361 -9.14 12.64 -14.87
N LEU A 362 -9.78 11.65 -14.28
CA LEU A 362 -10.58 10.67 -14.99
C LEU A 362 -11.99 11.21 -15.19
N VAL A 363 -12.48 11.17 -16.41
CA VAL A 363 -13.83 11.61 -16.76
C VAL A 363 -14.50 10.57 -17.64
N THR A 364 -15.82 10.55 -17.65
CA THR A 364 -16.58 9.74 -18.62
C THR A 364 -16.66 10.50 -19.93
N GLY A 365 -16.12 9.95 -21.00
CA GLY A 365 -16.22 10.48 -22.35
C GLY A 365 -17.64 10.43 -22.91
N ALA A 366 -17.86 11.04 -24.06
CA ALA A 366 -19.18 11.10 -24.70
C ALA A 366 -19.69 9.72 -25.15
N ASP A 367 -18.82 8.76 -25.32
CA ASP A 367 -19.10 7.35 -25.66
C ASP A 367 -19.30 6.46 -24.42
N GLY A 368 -19.24 7.01 -23.22
CA GLY A 368 -19.36 6.29 -21.94
C GLY A 368 -18.06 5.66 -21.43
N GLU A 369 -16.96 5.73 -22.20
CA GLU A 369 -15.68 5.21 -21.78
C GLU A 369 -14.93 6.20 -20.84
N THR A 370 -14.10 5.66 -19.98
CA THR A 370 -13.25 6.49 -19.10
C THR A 370 -12.06 7.04 -19.89
N GLU A 371 -11.82 8.34 -19.79
CA GLU A 371 -10.69 9.00 -20.41
C GLU A 371 -9.99 9.98 -19.45
N MET A 372 -8.71 10.27 -19.75
CA MET A 372 -7.91 11.23 -19.00
C MET A 372 -8.10 12.63 -19.57
N MET A 373 -8.39 13.60 -18.69
CA MET A 373 -8.35 15.03 -19.01
C MET A 373 -7.26 15.74 -18.22
N LEU A 374 -6.55 16.68 -18.88
CA LEU A 374 -5.55 17.50 -18.17
C LEU A 374 -6.19 18.26 -17.02
N HIS A 375 -5.55 18.20 -15.84
CA HIS A 375 -6.03 18.87 -14.64
C HIS A 375 -5.15 20.05 -14.22
N GLY A 376 -5.81 21.16 -13.89
CA GLY A 376 -5.17 22.36 -13.40
C GLY A 376 -4.31 23.09 -14.42
N ARG A 377 -3.58 24.11 -13.97
CA ARG A 377 -2.65 24.87 -14.80
C ARG A 377 -1.33 24.09 -14.97
N LYS A 378 -0.70 24.24 -16.12
CA LYS A 378 0.64 23.67 -16.38
C LYS A 378 1.68 24.43 -15.54
N GLY A 379 2.73 23.74 -15.10
CA GLY A 379 3.88 24.30 -14.41
C GLY A 379 4.33 23.46 -13.22
N ALA A 380 5.63 23.47 -12.96
CA ALA A 380 6.24 22.72 -11.86
C ALA A 380 5.95 23.32 -10.47
N GLY A 381 5.67 24.65 -10.43
CA GLY A 381 5.33 25.38 -9.20
C GLY A 381 3.84 25.48 -8.90
N VAL A 382 2.95 24.92 -9.76
CA VAL A 382 1.50 25.07 -9.60
C VAL A 382 0.95 23.96 -8.69
N LEU A 383 1.18 24.08 -7.39
CA LEU A 383 0.80 23.09 -6.37
C LEU A 383 -0.71 22.73 -6.41
N SER A 384 -1.57 23.72 -6.65
CA SER A 384 -3.03 23.51 -6.77
C SER A 384 -3.43 22.52 -7.87
N SER A 385 -2.55 22.23 -8.83
CA SER A 385 -2.80 21.25 -9.87
C SER A 385 -2.69 19.80 -9.39
N LEU A 386 -2.16 19.56 -8.20
CA LEU A 386 -2.18 18.24 -7.54
C LEU A 386 -3.49 17.99 -6.82
N THR A 387 -4.13 19.07 -6.31
CA THR A 387 -5.40 18.97 -5.59
C THR A 387 -6.53 18.60 -6.56
N GLY A 388 -7.20 17.46 -6.34
CA GLY A 388 -8.28 16.99 -7.20
C GLY A 388 -7.83 16.32 -8.50
N ALA A 389 -6.53 16.12 -8.71
CA ALA A 389 -6.04 15.21 -9.75
C ALA A 389 -6.17 13.76 -9.28
N ASP A 390 -6.52 12.85 -10.19
CA ASP A 390 -6.63 11.42 -9.90
C ASP A 390 -5.28 10.71 -10.09
N GLY A 391 -4.38 11.29 -10.90
CA GLY A 391 -3.05 10.73 -11.14
C GLY A 391 -2.19 11.54 -12.08
N LEU A 392 -1.11 10.91 -12.51
CA LEU A 392 -0.22 11.39 -13.56
C LEU A 392 -0.46 10.61 -14.85
N VAL A 393 -0.38 11.30 -15.97
CA VAL A 393 -0.13 10.66 -17.26
C VAL A 393 1.35 10.74 -17.58
N GLU A 394 1.96 9.61 -17.92
CA GLU A 394 3.32 9.51 -18.42
C GLU A 394 3.31 9.57 -19.95
N ILE A 395 4.03 10.54 -20.51
CA ILE A 395 4.26 10.65 -21.94
C ILE A 395 5.73 10.32 -22.19
N SER A 396 6.00 9.22 -22.88
CA SER A 396 7.35 8.65 -23.02
C SER A 396 8.38 9.60 -23.63
N VAL A 397 9.65 9.25 -23.49
CA VAL A 397 10.80 10.06 -23.96
C VAL A 397 10.73 10.28 -25.48
N GLU A 398 10.36 9.23 -26.22
CA GLU A 398 10.33 9.21 -27.69
C GLU A 398 9.12 9.93 -28.28
N ASN A 399 8.06 10.09 -27.49
CA ASN A 399 6.82 10.70 -27.95
C ASN A 399 7.03 12.19 -28.25
N ASP A 400 6.51 12.66 -29.39
CA ASP A 400 6.59 14.04 -29.86
C ASP A 400 5.27 14.82 -29.77
N GLY A 401 4.21 14.14 -29.33
CA GLY A 401 2.90 14.73 -29.10
C GLY A 401 1.84 13.70 -28.74
N VAL A 402 0.67 14.16 -28.36
CA VAL A 402 -0.49 13.36 -27.98
C VAL A 402 -1.71 13.88 -28.73
N ALA A 403 -2.45 13.01 -29.37
CA ALA A 403 -3.77 13.29 -29.93
C ALA A 403 -4.88 12.79 -29.01
N VAL A 404 -6.06 13.34 -29.17
CA VAL A 404 -7.26 12.82 -28.50
C VAL A 404 -7.51 11.38 -29.00
N GLY A 405 -7.72 10.46 -28.06
CA GLY A 405 -7.91 9.03 -28.36
C GLY A 405 -6.66 8.18 -28.21
N ASP A 406 -5.46 8.76 -28.13
CA ASP A 406 -4.22 8.00 -27.89
C ASP A 406 -4.27 7.30 -26.53
N TYR A 407 -3.70 6.09 -26.45
CA TYR A 407 -3.49 5.39 -25.20
C TYR A 407 -2.13 5.72 -24.61
N LEU A 408 -2.15 6.21 -23.37
CA LEU A 408 -0.97 6.62 -22.61
C LEU A 408 -0.94 5.90 -21.27
N THR A 409 0.21 5.92 -20.62
CA THR A 409 0.38 5.34 -19.28
C THR A 409 -0.21 6.27 -18.21
N PHE A 410 -1.23 5.82 -17.51
CA PHE A 410 -1.79 6.46 -16.31
C PHE A 410 -1.16 5.88 -15.06
N ILE A 411 -0.77 6.74 -14.13
CA ILE A 411 -0.21 6.40 -12.81
C ILE A 411 -1.12 7.03 -11.76
N PRO A 412 -1.98 6.25 -11.06
CA PRO A 412 -2.91 6.79 -10.07
C PRO A 412 -2.19 7.32 -8.83
N PHE A 413 -2.76 8.36 -8.19
CA PHE A 413 -2.27 8.84 -6.90
C PHE A 413 -2.68 7.92 -5.74
N ARG A 414 -3.81 7.22 -5.89
CA ARG A 414 -4.35 6.25 -4.92
C ARG A 414 -4.74 4.99 -5.67
N GLU A 415 -4.53 3.83 -5.06
CA GLU A 415 -4.98 2.55 -5.64
C GLU A 415 -6.50 2.50 -5.78
N SER A 416 -7.25 3.22 -4.93
CA SER A 416 -8.70 3.34 -4.99
C SER A 416 -9.22 4.34 -6.03
N ALA A 417 -8.37 4.90 -6.89
CA ALA A 417 -8.78 5.83 -7.96
C ALA A 417 -9.19 5.09 -9.25
N LEU A 418 -9.11 3.77 -9.25
CA LEU A 418 -9.58 2.87 -10.32
C LEU A 418 -10.85 2.11 -9.80
#